data_9243c0d42a0a58cd3dd22285fa1a898f
#
_entry.id   9243c0d42a0a58cd3dd22285fa1a898f
#
_cell.length_a   1.000
_cell.length_b   1.000
_cell.length_c   1.000
_cell.angle_alpha   90.00
_cell.angle_beta   90.00
_cell.angle_gamma   90.00
#
_symmetry.space_group_name_H-M   'P 1'
#
loop_
_entity.id
_entity.type
_entity.pdbx_description
1 polymer ?
#
loop_
_entity_poly.entity_id
_entity_poly.type
_entity_poly.pdbx_seq_one_letter_code
_entity_poly.pdbx_strand_id
1 'polypeptide(L)'
;HGPDPKEARKGDLRLDDEADAKRDRDGYRVLDSTNPAQSELLARITTADVDDLMPPPDVGRPLSAEQIETLKQWVKQGSKWGRHWAFERVKRPALGQAGVHPIDELVGRQLQANGMMANPRADRRTLIRRLKLDLTGLPPTPGQVERFLEDDQPGAWNRLVTRTLASPAYGERMAWDWLEAARYADSNGYQGDRERSMWPWRDWVVRAFNDNMPFDEFTIQQLAGDLLPNATHEQILATGFNRNHMINGEGGRIA
;
A
#
# COMPACT_ATOMS: atom_id res chain seq x y z
N HIS A 1 17.34 -20.32 -9.59
CA HIS A 1 16.36 -20.89 -8.64
C HIS A 1 15.11 -20.00 -8.46
N GLY A 2 14.89 -19.05 -9.38
CA GLY A 2 13.78 -18.10 -9.37
C GLY A 2 12.54 -18.55 -10.16
N PRO A 3 11.51 -17.69 -10.23
CA PRO A 3 10.24 -18.00 -10.87
C PRO A 3 10.27 -18.02 -12.41
N ASP A 4 11.30 -17.44 -13.05
CA ASP A 4 11.33 -17.33 -14.52
C ASP A 4 11.49 -18.70 -15.18
N PRO A 5 10.47 -19.17 -15.94
CA PRO A 5 10.54 -20.45 -16.63
C PRO A 5 11.46 -20.43 -17.86
N LYS A 6 11.92 -19.25 -18.30
CA LYS A 6 12.79 -19.10 -19.48
C LYS A 6 14.26 -19.25 -19.14
N GLU A 7 14.64 -19.08 -17.88
CA GLU A 7 16.00 -19.32 -17.42
C GLU A 7 16.16 -20.78 -16.97
N ALA A 8 17.22 -21.44 -17.47
CA ALA A 8 17.54 -22.79 -17.05
C ALA A 8 17.82 -22.84 -15.54
N ARG A 9 16.92 -23.51 -14.80
CA ARG A 9 17.06 -23.71 -13.36
C ARG A 9 18.10 -24.78 -13.09
N LYS A 10 19.23 -24.42 -12.49
CA LYS A 10 20.19 -25.43 -12.04
C LYS A 10 19.54 -26.28 -10.94
N GLY A 11 19.59 -27.62 -11.11
CA GLY A 11 19.01 -28.56 -10.16
C GLY A 11 17.48 -28.61 -10.13
N ASP A 12 16.79 -28.04 -11.13
CA ASP A 12 15.31 -27.98 -11.18
C ASP A 12 14.69 -27.48 -9.86
N LEU A 13 15.30 -26.48 -9.20
CA LEU A 13 14.96 -26.01 -7.89
C LEU A 13 14.27 -24.63 -7.93
N ARG A 14 13.17 -24.51 -7.21
CA ARG A 14 12.48 -23.25 -6.90
C ARG A 14 12.56 -22.96 -5.41
N LEU A 15 13.32 -21.92 -5.02
CA LEU A 15 13.38 -21.44 -3.64
C LEU A 15 12.31 -20.36 -3.36
N ASP A 16 11.52 -19.98 -4.35
CA ASP A 16 10.37 -19.08 -4.24
C ASP A 16 9.03 -19.84 -4.05
N ASP A 17 9.05 -21.17 -4.17
CA ASP A 17 7.91 -22.06 -3.99
C ASP A 17 8.16 -23.03 -2.82
N GLU A 18 7.28 -23.00 -1.82
CA GLU A 18 7.43 -23.82 -0.61
C GLU A 18 7.37 -25.32 -0.92
N ALA A 19 6.44 -25.73 -1.77
CA ALA A 19 6.25 -27.15 -2.09
C ALA A 19 7.47 -27.70 -2.82
N ASP A 20 8.04 -26.95 -3.75
CA ASP A 20 9.24 -27.36 -4.47
C ASP A 20 10.49 -27.37 -3.58
N ALA A 21 10.67 -26.36 -2.73
CA ALA A 21 11.79 -26.27 -1.82
C ALA A 21 11.83 -27.42 -0.77
N LYS A 22 10.64 -27.93 -0.39
CA LYS A 22 10.48 -28.99 0.60
C LYS A 22 10.25 -30.38 0.01
N ARG A 23 10.11 -30.51 -1.31
CA ARG A 23 9.89 -31.82 -1.94
C ARG A 23 11.09 -32.75 -1.75
N ASP A 24 10.81 -34.04 -1.68
CA ASP A 24 11.84 -35.07 -1.73
C ASP A 24 12.45 -35.13 -3.14
N ARG A 25 13.79 -35.17 -3.20
CA ARG A 25 14.58 -35.23 -4.43
C ARG A 25 15.46 -36.45 -4.42
N ASP A 26 14.84 -37.61 -4.55
CA ASP A 26 15.52 -38.91 -4.58
C ASP A 26 16.40 -39.15 -3.33
N GLY A 27 15.81 -38.90 -2.15
CA GLY A 27 16.44 -39.20 -0.86
C GLY A 27 17.07 -37.98 -0.16
N TYR A 28 16.99 -36.77 -0.71
CA TYR A 28 17.35 -35.55 0.00
C TYR A 28 16.30 -34.45 -0.15
N ARG A 29 16.30 -33.50 0.78
CA ARG A 29 15.43 -32.32 0.73
C ARG A 29 16.27 -31.06 0.85
N VAL A 30 15.93 -30.07 0.05
CA VAL A 30 16.62 -28.76 0.15
C VAL A 30 16.27 -28.12 1.48
N LEU A 31 15.00 -28.19 1.89
CA LEU A 31 14.52 -27.80 3.22
C LEU A 31 13.80 -28.99 3.85
N ASP A 32 14.42 -29.58 4.85
CA ASP A 32 13.81 -30.66 5.62
C ASP A 32 13.23 -30.09 6.92
N SER A 33 11.90 -29.93 6.96
CA SER A 33 11.19 -29.44 8.13
C SER A 33 11.03 -30.51 9.23
N THR A 34 11.26 -31.80 8.91
CA THR A 34 11.21 -32.91 9.87
C THR A 34 12.55 -33.17 10.53
N ASN A 35 13.63 -33.00 9.77
CA ASN A 35 15.00 -33.08 10.26
C ASN A 35 15.83 -31.88 9.75
N PRO A 36 15.70 -30.70 10.39
CA PRO A 36 16.34 -29.47 9.94
C PRO A 36 17.85 -29.60 9.69
N ALA A 37 18.55 -30.44 10.47
CA ALA A 37 19.98 -30.63 10.34
C ALA A 37 20.41 -31.33 9.02
N GLN A 38 19.47 -32.05 8.39
CA GLN A 38 19.70 -32.73 7.11
C GLN A 38 19.25 -31.91 5.89
N SER A 39 18.87 -30.63 6.09
CA SER A 39 18.55 -29.75 5.00
C SER A 39 19.77 -29.48 4.11
N GLU A 40 19.71 -29.83 2.83
CA GLU A 40 20.77 -29.60 1.84
C GLU A 40 21.15 -28.12 1.76
N LEU A 41 20.20 -27.22 1.95
CA LEU A 41 20.48 -25.77 2.02
C LEU A 41 21.56 -25.47 3.06
N LEU A 42 21.46 -26.04 4.27
CA LEU A 42 22.44 -25.78 5.33
C LEU A 42 23.81 -26.36 5.01
N ALA A 43 23.85 -27.55 4.42
CA ALA A 43 25.09 -28.14 3.98
C ALA A 43 25.80 -27.23 2.96
N ARG A 44 25.07 -26.77 1.94
CA ARG A 44 25.64 -25.94 0.85
C ARG A 44 26.04 -24.54 1.26
N ILE A 45 25.38 -23.91 2.21
CA ILE A 45 25.76 -22.56 2.68
C ILE A 45 26.90 -22.58 3.70
N THR A 46 27.28 -23.77 4.21
CA THR A 46 28.33 -23.91 5.24
C THR A 46 29.52 -24.75 4.81
N THR A 47 29.48 -25.35 3.62
CA THR A 47 30.62 -26.14 3.10
C THR A 47 31.86 -25.29 2.83
N ALA A 48 33.01 -25.88 3.02
CA ALA A 48 34.28 -25.30 2.58
C ALA A 48 34.62 -25.67 1.13
N ASP A 49 33.89 -26.59 0.53
CA ASP A 49 34.08 -26.97 -0.88
C ASP A 49 33.44 -25.91 -1.78
N VAL A 50 34.29 -25.31 -2.61
CA VAL A 50 33.92 -24.19 -3.51
C VAL A 50 32.93 -24.64 -4.59
N ASP A 51 33.02 -25.90 -5.02
CA ASP A 51 32.17 -26.44 -6.07
C ASP A 51 30.72 -26.68 -5.57
N ASP A 52 30.57 -26.91 -4.28
CA ASP A 52 29.27 -27.12 -3.63
C ASP A 52 28.74 -25.89 -2.90
N LEU A 53 29.55 -24.85 -2.72
CA LEU A 53 29.18 -23.65 -1.98
C LEU A 53 28.03 -22.87 -2.66
N MET A 54 27.05 -22.46 -1.86
CA MET A 54 25.95 -21.61 -2.30
C MET A 54 25.88 -20.30 -1.49
N PRO A 55 25.72 -19.13 -2.15
CA PRO A 55 25.81 -18.93 -3.61
C PRO A 55 27.21 -19.23 -4.15
N PRO A 56 27.35 -19.70 -5.41
CA PRO A 56 28.65 -19.89 -6.03
C PRO A 56 29.45 -18.57 -6.08
N PRO A 57 30.74 -18.59 -5.83
CA PRO A 57 31.57 -17.36 -5.75
C PRO A 57 31.57 -16.51 -7.01
N ASP A 58 31.39 -17.12 -8.19
CA ASP A 58 31.34 -16.48 -9.50
C ASP A 58 29.96 -15.81 -9.81
N VAL A 59 28.89 -16.20 -9.08
CA VAL A 59 27.51 -15.75 -9.34
C VAL A 59 27.01 -14.78 -8.29
N GLY A 60 27.45 -14.87 -7.05
CA GLY A 60 26.93 -14.08 -5.95
C GLY A 60 27.95 -13.73 -4.87
N ARG A 61 27.58 -12.80 -3.99
CA ARG A 61 28.39 -12.50 -2.80
C ARG A 61 28.23 -13.64 -1.79
N PRO A 62 29.32 -14.10 -1.15
CA PRO A 62 29.23 -15.06 -0.06
C PRO A 62 28.29 -14.55 1.04
N LEU A 63 27.56 -15.47 1.67
CA LEU A 63 26.72 -15.13 2.83
C LEU A 63 27.61 -14.76 4.03
N SER A 64 27.22 -13.72 4.75
CA SER A 64 27.88 -13.39 6.01
C SER A 64 27.53 -14.43 7.09
N ALA A 65 28.39 -14.54 8.13
CA ALA A 65 28.13 -15.44 9.25
C ALA A 65 26.76 -15.19 9.92
N GLU A 66 26.34 -13.93 10.00
CA GLU A 66 25.04 -13.53 10.53
C GLU A 66 23.88 -14.02 9.66
N GLN A 67 24.02 -13.92 8.34
CA GLN A 67 23.03 -14.42 7.37
C GLN A 67 22.91 -15.94 7.44
N ILE A 68 24.03 -16.63 7.53
CA ILE A 68 24.08 -18.10 7.70
C ILE A 68 23.37 -18.48 8.99
N GLU A 69 23.64 -17.81 10.10
CA GLU A 69 22.98 -18.10 11.38
C GLU A 69 21.47 -17.82 11.32
N THR A 70 21.05 -16.76 10.67
CA THR A 70 19.64 -16.46 10.42
C THR A 70 18.93 -17.58 9.66
N LEU A 71 19.56 -18.09 8.58
CA LEU A 71 19.02 -19.21 7.80
C LEU A 71 18.97 -20.50 8.62
N LYS A 72 20.00 -20.81 9.43
CA LYS A 72 20.00 -21.97 10.34
C LYS A 72 18.83 -21.89 11.32
N GLN A 73 18.59 -20.74 11.93
CA GLN A 73 17.48 -20.54 12.86
C GLN A 73 16.12 -20.68 12.16
N TRP A 74 15.97 -20.14 10.97
CA TRP A 74 14.75 -20.27 10.19
C TRP A 74 14.45 -21.73 9.84
N VAL A 75 15.46 -22.49 9.37
CA VAL A 75 15.31 -23.93 9.07
C VAL A 75 14.96 -24.70 10.34
N LYS A 76 15.65 -24.44 11.46
CA LYS A 76 15.38 -25.06 12.76
C LYS A 76 13.97 -24.80 13.28
N GLN A 77 13.37 -23.64 12.94
CA GLN A 77 12.00 -23.29 13.29
C GLN A 77 10.94 -23.91 12.35
N GLY A 78 11.34 -24.82 11.45
CA GLY A 78 10.46 -25.54 10.53
C GLY A 78 10.25 -24.85 9.19
N SER A 79 11.14 -23.93 8.80
CA SER A 79 11.12 -23.25 7.49
C SER A 79 9.73 -22.73 7.15
N LYS A 80 9.11 -21.97 8.06
CA LYS A 80 7.78 -21.41 7.83
C LYS A 80 7.81 -20.42 6.67
N TRP A 81 7.03 -20.71 5.65
CA TRP A 81 6.85 -19.86 4.48
C TRP A 81 5.73 -18.86 4.76
N GLY A 82 5.99 -17.59 4.49
CA GLY A 82 4.99 -16.53 4.57
C GLY A 82 4.59 -16.08 3.17
N ARG A 83 3.34 -15.76 2.97
CA ARG A 83 2.94 -14.94 1.81
C ARG A 83 3.47 -13.53 1.99
N HIS A 84 3.71 -12.84 0.89
CA HIS A 84 4.02 -11.41 0.98
C HIS A 84 2.90 -10.68 1.72
N TRP A 85 3.25 -9.83 2.68
CA TRP A 85 2.31 -9.18 3.61
C TRP A 85 1.17 -8.44 2.90
N ALA A 86 1.40 -7.91 1.69
CA ALA A 86 0.37 -7.24 0.90
C ALA A 86 -0.77 -8.17 0.44
N PHE A 87 -0.54 -9.48 0.42
CA PHE A 87 -1.53 -10.50 0.03
C PHE A 87 -2.06 -11.29 1.23
N GLU A 88 -1.64 -10.93 2.45
CA GLU A 88 -2.21 -11.50 3.64
C GLU A 88 -3.46 -10.74 4.07
N ARG A 89 -4.44 -11.49 4.57
CA ARG A 89 -5.65 -10.88 5.10
C ARG A 89 -5.28 -10.01 6.31
N VAL A 90 -5.70 -8.74 6.27
CA VAL A 90 -5.50 -7.80 7.37
C VAL A 90 -6.10 -8.37 8.67
N LYS A 91 -5.28 -8.44 9.72
CA LYS A 91 -5.71 -8.85 11.07
C LYS A 91 -5.73 -7.64 11.98
N ARG A 92 -6.82 -7.52 12.75
CA ARG A 92 -6.90 -6.47 13.76
C ARG A 92 -5.86 -6.71 14.84
N PRO A 93 -4.97 -5.75 15.15
CA PRO A 93 -4.00 -5.91 16.22
C PRO A 93 -4.69 -5.99 17.58
N ALA A 94 -4.09 -6.73 18.51
CA ALA A 94 -4.54 -6.73 19.90
C ALA A 94 -4.24 -5.38 20.54
N LEU A 95 -5.27 -4.66 20.95
CA LEU A 95 -5.22 -3.38 21.64
C LEU A 95 -5.76 -3.61 23.05
N GLY A 96 -5.05 -3.12 24.07
CA GLY A 96 -5.33 -3.46 25.47
C GLY A 96 -5.80 -2.30 26.33
N GLN A 97 -5.68 -1.04 25.89
CA GLN A 97 -6.03 0.11 26.73
C GLN A 97 -7.46 0.58 26.47
N ALA A 98 -8.34 0.30 27.42
CA ALA A 98 -9.70 0.84 27.38
C ALA A 98 -9.69 2.37 27.44
N GLY A 99 -10.45 3.02 26.56
CA GLY A 99 -10.57 4.48 26.50
C GLY A 99 -9.45 5.22 25.75
N VAL A 100 -8.44 4.52 25.26
CA VAL A 100 -7.41 5.10 24.39
C VAL A 100 -7.74 4.82 22.93
N HIS A 101 -7.59 5.83 22.06
CA HIS A 101 -7.81 5.63 20.64
C HIS A 101 -6.77 4.63 20.08
N PRO A 102 -7.18 3.65 19.26
CA PRO A 102 -6.28 2.62 18.73
C PRO A 102 -5.01 3.15 18.07
N ILE A 103 -5.10 4.22 17.31
CA ILE A 103 -3.93 4.86 16.67
C ILE A 103 -2.98 5.41 17.73
N ASP A 104 -3.49 6.08 18.76
CA ASP A 104 -2.68 6.65 19.82
C ASP A 104 -1.96 5.56 20.63
N GLU A 105 -2.61 4.42 20.86
CA GLU A 105 -1.98 3.26 21.50
C GLU A 105 -0.84 2.69 20.66
N LEU A 106 -1.06 2.50 19.35
CA LEU A 106 -0.03 1.96 18.45
C LEU A 106 1.15 2.91 18.31
N VAL A 107 0.89 4.21 18.13
CA VAL A 107 1.94 5.25 18.07
C VAL A 107 2.68 5.34 19.42
N GLY A 108 1.95 5.31 20.52
CA GLY A 108 2.54 5.35 21.87
C GLY A 108 3.48 4.19 22.16
N ARG A 109 3.13 2.99 21.75
CA ARG A 109 4.01 1.80 21.86
C ARG A 109 5.33 1.99 21.10
N GLN A 110 5.27 2.55 19.89
CA GLN A 110 6.47 2.80 19.08
C GLN A 110 7.33 3.92 19.68
N LEU A 111 6.73 4.99 20.14
CA LEU A 111 7.45 6.05 20.84
C LEU A 111 8.18 5.51 22.05
N GLN A 112 7.48 4.76 22.91
CA GLN A 112 8.06 4.15 24.10
C GLN A 112 9.22 3.19 23.78
N ALA A 113 9.06 2.34 22.76
CA ALA A 113 10.12 1.43 22.31
C ALA A 113 11.39 2.16 21.85
N ASN A 114 11.26 3.41 21.40
CA ASN A 114 12.37 4.26 20.97
C ASN A 114 12.79 5.29 22.03
N GLY A 115 12.33 5.17 23.29
CA GLY A 115 12.66 6.11 24.37
C GLY A 115 12.11 7.52 24.18
N MET A 116 11.07 7.68 23.35
CA MET A 116 10.45 8.96 23.04
C MET A 116 9.09 9.11 23.74
N MET A 117 8.67 10.35 23.94
CA MET A 117 7.33 10.70 24.42
C MET A 117 6.58 11.53 23.39
N ALA A 118 5.25 11.43 23.40
CA ALA A 118 4.41 12.27 22.57
C ALA A 118 4.49 13.74 23.04
N ASN A 119 4.51 14.66 22.09
CA ASN A 119 4.41 16.09 22.42
C ASN A 119 3.02 16.41 23.03
N PRO A 120 2.93 17.47 23.86
CA PRO A 120 1.65 17.98 24.33
C PRO A 120 0.71 18.31 23.18
N ARG A 121 -0.60 18.23 23.45
CA ARG A 121 -1.61 18.63 22.47
C ARG A 121 -1.40 20.09 22.05
N ALA A 122 -1.44 20.33 20.74
CA ALA A 122 -1.31 21.68 20.19
C ALA A 122 -2.47 22.60 20.66
N ASP A 123 -2.24 23.90 20.65
CA ASP A 123 -3.26 24.90 20.95
C ASP A 123 -4.39 24.90 19.90
N ARG A 124 -5.51 25.50 20.24
CA ARG A 124 -6.73 25.47 19.38
C ARG A 124 -6.53 26.18 18.03
N ARG A 125 -5.70 27.22 17.93
CA ARG A 125 -5.41 27.91 16.67
C ARG A 125 -4.61 27.01 15.75
N THR A 126 -3.61 26.34 16.29
CA THR A 126 -2.79 25.36 15.56
C THR A 126 -3.63 24.17 15.11
N LEU A 127 -4.52 23.66 15.98
CA LEU A 127 -5.40 22.54 15.66
C LEU A 127 -6.35 22.84 14.49
N ILE A 128 -7.07 23.98 14.53
CA ILE A 128 -7.98 24.33 13.41
C ILE A 128 -7.21 24.58 12.11
N ARG A 129 -6.04 25.21 12.18
CA ARG A 129 -5.21 25.43 11.00
C ARG A 129 -4.80 24.11 10.35
N ARG A 130 -4.27 23.18 11.13
CA ARG A 130 -3.88 21.83 10.64
C ARG A 130 -5.07 21.11 10.03
N LEU A 131 -6.18 21.02 10.79
CA LEU A 131 -7.39 20.34 10.32
C LEU A 131 -7.89 20.87 8.99
N LYS A 132 -7.95 22.20 8.83
CA LYS A 132 -8.44 22.83 7.59
C LYS A 132 -7.50 22.58 6.43
N LEU A 133 -6.21 22.72 6.63
CA LEU A 133 -5.21 22.45 5.58
C LEU A 133 -5.20 20.98 5.16
N ASP A 134 -5.28 20.06 6.10
CA ASP A 134 -5.26 18.62 5.82
C ASP A 134 -6.52 18.17 5.09
N LEU A 135 -7.71 18.61 5.56
CA LEU A 135 -8.99 18.11 5.06
C LEU A 135 -9.57 18.92 3.90
N THR A 136 -9.19 20.19 3.74
CA THR A 136 -9.75 21.05 2.68
C THR A 136 -8.69 21.72 1.79
N GLY A 137 -7.41 21.55 2.11
CA GLY A 137 -6.32 22.21 1.40
C GLY A 137 -6.25 23.73 1.61
N LEU A 138 -7.18 24.31 2.38
CA LEU A 138 -7.32 25.75 2.57
C LEU A 138 -7.16 26.13 4.04
N PRO A 139 -6.55 27.29 4.36
CA PRO A 139 -6.50 27.79 5.72
C PRO A 139 -7.91 28.16 6.23
N PRO A 140 -8.15 28.12 7.53
CA PRO A 140 -9.39 28.60 8.09
C PRO A 140 -9.53 30.13 7.92
N THR A 141 -10.75 30.62 7.71
CA THR A 141 -11.03 32.06 7.75
C THR A 141 -10.92 32.59 9.18
N PRO A 142 -10.63 33.89 9.38
CA PRO A 142 -10.60 34.50 10.72
C PRO A 142 -11.85 34.18 11.55
N GLY A 143 -13.04 34.33 11.00
CA GLY A 143 -14.28 34.04 11.71
C GLY A 143 -14.49 32.54 12.03
N GLN A 144 -13.88 31.62 11.28
CA GLN A 144 -13.86 30.19 11.66
C GLN A 144 -12.95 29.95 12.85
N VAL A 145 -11.83 30.63 12.90
CA VAL A 145 -10.90 30.56 14.05
C VAL A 145 -11.58 31.09 15.30
N GLU A 146 -12.15 32.30 15.23
CA GLU A 146 -12.85 32.94 16.35
C GLU A 146 -13.95 32.06 16.91
N ARG A 147 -14.86 31.59 16.07
CA ARG A 147 -15.95 30.68 16.50
C ARG A 147 -15.43 29.42 17.17
N PHE A 148 -14.31 28.86 16.71
CA PHE A 148 -13.75 27.67 17.35
C PHE A 148 -13.08 28.01 18.68
N LEU A 149 -12.42 29.16 18.80
CA LEU A 149 -11.79 29.60 20.05
C LEU A 149 -12.82 29.89 21.14
N GLU A 150 -13.97 30.44 20.76
CA GLU A 150 -15.09 30.81 21.65
C GLU A 150 -16.00 29.62 22.01
N ASP A 151 -15.91 28.50 21.29
CA ASP A 151 -16.74 27.30 21.54
C ASP A 151 -16.19 26.50 22.72
N ASP A 152 -16.54 26.86 23.95
CA ASP A 152 -16.13 26.18 25.18
C ASP A 152 -17.00 24.95 25.53
N GLN A 153 -17.97 24.62 24.70
CA GLN A 153 -18.83 23.46 24.95
C GLN A 153 -18.08 22.13 24.77
N PRO A 154 -18.37 21.11 25.58
CA PRO A 154 -17.83 19.77 25.39
C PRO A 154 -18.02 19.28 23.95
N GLY A 155 -16.97 18.69 23.36
CA GLY A 155 -17.02 18.17 21.99
C GLY A 155 -16.82 19.22 20.89
N ALA A 156 -16.40 20.46 21.20
CA ALA A 156 -16.10 21.51 20.21
C ALA A 156 -15.18 21.02 19.08
N TRP A 157 -14.16 20.25 19.40
CA TRP A 157 -13.25 19.64 18.42
C TRP A 157 -13.99 18.68 17.47
N ASN A 158 -14.79 17.78 18.01
CA ASN A 158 -15.53 16.80 17.20
C ASN A 158 -16.54 17.50 16.29
N ARG A 159 -17.24 18.54 16.77
CA ARG A 159 -18.11 19.36 15.92
C ARG A 159 -17.36 20.03 14.79
N LEU A 160 -16.17 20.55 15.05
CA LEU A 160 -15.33 21.15 14.02
C LEU A 160 -14.90 20.12 12.97
N VAL A 161 -14.44 18.96 13.40
CA VAL A 161 -14.04 17.84 12.51
C VAL A 161 -15.23 17.41 11.63
N THR A 162 -16.38 17.09 12.23
CA THR A 162 -17.59 16.66 11.49
C THR A 162 -18.00 17.70 10.45
N ARG A 163 -18.02 18.99 10.82
CA ARG A 163 -18.37 20.08 9.91
C ARG A 163 -17.36 20.23 8.78
N THR A 164 -16.09 19.97 9.04
CA THR A 164 -15.05 20.08 8.02
C THR A 164 -15.11 18.90 7.05
N LEU A 165 -15.37 17.70 7.53
CA LEU A 165 -15.59 16.51 6.71
C LEU A 165 -16.83 16.62 5.82
N ALA A 166 -17.88 17.29 6.29
CA ALA A 166 -19.11 17.55 5.52
C ALA A 166 -18.97 18.70 4.50
N SER A 167 -17.82 19.33 4.40
CA SER A 167 -17.57 20.41 3.44
C SER A 167 -17.31 19.84 2.04
N PRO A 168 -17.91 20.38 0.95
CA PRO A 168 -17.58 19.99 -0.42
C PRO A 168 -16.09 20.05 -0.73
N ALA A 169 -15.36 21.00 -0.14
CA ALA A 169 -13.90 21.13 -0.28
C ALA A 169 -13.12 19.92 0.25
N TYR A 170 -13.73 19.06 1.08
CA TYR A 170 -13.13 17.79 1.50
C TYR A 170 -12.91 16.86 0.31
N GLY A 171 -13.94 16.62 -0.49
CA GLY A 171 -13.81 15.79 -1.69
C GLY A 171 -12.86 16.36 -2.72
N GLU A 172 -12.86 17.69 -2.91
CA GLU A 172 -11.89 18.35 -3.79
C GLU A 172 -10.45 18.11 -3.33
N ARG A 173 -10.18 18.22 -2.03
CA ARG A 173 -8.83 17.98 -1.46
C ARG A 173 -8.44 16.51 -1.53
N MET A 174 -9.35 15.60 -1.19
CA MET A 174 -9.05 14.16 -1.18
C MET A 174 -8.91 13.59 -2.60
N ALA A 175 -9.65 14.12 -3.57
CA ALA A 175 -9.54 13.72 -4.97
C ALA A 175 -8.17 14.04 -5.59
N TRP A 176 -7.46 15.03 -5.07
CA TRP A 176 -6.20 15.51 -5.65
C TRP A 176 -5.20 14.38 -5.90
N ASP A 177 -4.86 13.63 -4.86
CA ASP A 177 -3.85 12.57 -4.96
C ASP A 177 -4.28 11.45 -5.93
N TRP A 178 -5.59 11.18 -6.00
CA TRP A 178 -6.14 10.22 -6.96
C TRP A 178 -6.07 10.74 -8.40
N LEU A 179 -6.41 12.01 -8.62
CA LEU A 179 -6.35 12.63 -9.94
C LEU A 179 -4.91 12.67 -10.47
N GLU A 180 -3.93 12.99 -9.62
CA GLU A 180 -2.51 12.93 -9.95
C GLU A 180 -2.07 11.51 -10.33
N ALA A 181 -2.40 10.51 -9.50
CA ALA A 181 -2.08 9.11 -9.75
C ALA A 181 -2.73 8.60 -11.05
N ALA A 182 -3.96 9.02 -11.35
CA ALA A 182 -4.70 8.69 -12.55
C ALA A 182 -4.23 9.49 -13.79
N ARG A 183 -3.33 10.47 -13.64
CA ARG A 183 -2.86 11.37 -14.71
C ARG A 183 -4.01 12.15 -15.35
N TYR A 184 -4.92 12.67 -14.51
CA TYR A 184 -6.03 13.49 -14.99
C TYR A 184 -5.54 14.73 -15.73
N ALA A 185 -6.12 14.99 -16.89
CA ALA A 185 -6.02 16.25 -17.62
C ALA A 185 -7.19 16.40 -18.59
N ASP A 186 -7.62 17.64 -18.82
CA ASP A 186 -8.56 17.98 -19.89
C ASP A 186 -7.84 18.22 -21.23
N SER A 187 -6.66 17.60 -21.39
CA SER A 187 -5.88 17.54 -22.63
C SER A 187 -5.22 16.17 -22.78
N ASN A 188 -4.64 15.88 -23.93
CA ASN A 188 -3.96 14.60 -24.18
C ASN A 188 -2.61 14.48 -23.48
N GLY A 189 -1.99 15.58 -23.05
CA GLY A 189 -0.74 15.61 -22.30
C GLY A 189 0.50 15.13 -23.05
N TYR A 190 0.40 14.88 -24.37
CA TYR A 190 1.51 14.37 -25.17
C TYR A 190 1.42 14.81 -26.63
N GLN A 191 2.57 15.23 -27.20
CA GLN A 191 2.72 15.72 -28.59
C GLN A 191 1.69 16.79 -28.98
N GLY A 192 0.78 16.51 -29.87
CA GLY A 192 -0.25 17.45 -30.34
C GLY A 192 -1.31 17.82 -29.30
N ASP A 193 -1.01 17.78 -28.04
CA ASP A 193 -1.76 18.10 -26.82
C ASP A 193 -3.12 18.78 -27.04
N ARG A 194 -4.04 18.07 -27.69
CA ARG A 194 -5.38 18.57 -27.99
C ARG A 194 -6.27 18.48 -26.77
N GLU A 195 -7.19 19.43 -26.66
CA GLU A 195 -8.23 19.41 -25.63
C GLU A 195 -9.09 18.16 -25.71
N ARG A 196 -9.46 17.66 -24.52
CA ARG A 196 -10.45 16.61 -24.31
C ARG A 196 -11.26 16.89 -23.06
N SER A 197 -12.52 16.50 -23.03
CA SER A 197 -13.37 16.69 -21.85
C SER A 197 -13.24 15.48 -20.92
N MET A 198 -12.53 15.67 -19.81
CA MET A 198 -12.38 14.67 -18.73
C MET A 198 -12.98 15.17 -17.42
N TRP A 199 -13.32 16.44 -17.30
CA TRP A 199 -13.88 17.06 -16.11
C TRP A 199 -15.11 16.33 -15.52
N PRO A 200 -16.02 15.68 -16.30
CA PRO A 200 -17.15 14.97 -15.69
C PRO A 200 -16.69 13.80 -14.82
N TRP A 201 -15.62 13.08 -15.23
CA TRP A 201 -15.03 12.03 -14.42
C TRP A 201 -14.34 12.60 -13.16
N ARG A 202 -13.61 13.72 -13.26
CA ARG A 202 -13.05 14.42 -12.10
C ARG A 202 -14.14 14.74 -11.07
N ASP A 203 -15.26 15.29 -11.52
CA ASP A 203 -16.36 15.66 -10.64
C ASP A 203 -17.03 14.43 -10.00
N TRP A 204 -17.08 13.31 -10.72
CA TRP A 204 -17.49 12.03 -10.15
C TRP A 204 -16.55 11.59 -9.03
N VAL A 205 -15.23 11.67 -9.22
CA VAL A 205 -14.23 11.35 -8.19
C VAL A 205 -14.44 12.23 -6.95
N VAL A 206 -14.60 13.54 -7.12
CA VAL A 206 -14.85 14.47 -6.00
C VAL A 206 -16.11 14.08 -5.23
N ARG A 207 -17.21 13.75 -5.93
CA ARG A 207 -18.44 13.28 -5.28
C ARG A 207 -18.23 11.97 -4.53
N ALA A 208 -17.56 11.00 -5.13
CA ALA A 208 -17.27 9.72 -4.49
C ALA A 208 -16.51 9.88 -3.17
N PHE A 209 -15.55 10.80 -3.09
CA PHE A 209 -14.87 11.13 -1.83
C PHE A 209 -15.80 11.83 -0.83
N ASN A 210 -16.64 12.77 -1.27
CA ASN A 210 -17.58 13.46 -0.40
C ASN A 210 -18.65 12.50 0.16
N ASP A 211 -19.07 11.51 -0.63
CA ASP A 211 -20.02 10.48 -0.25
C ASP A 211 -19.38 9.35 0.56
N ASN A 212 -18.06 9.42 0.78
CA ASN A 212 -17.27 8.38 1.44
C ASN A 212 -17.53 6.99 0.83
N MET A 213 -17.53 6.92 -0.50
CA MET A 213 -17.74 5.67 -1.25
C MET A 213 -16.73 4.60 -0.81
N PRO A 214 -17.15 3.36 -0.51
CA PRO A 214 -16.24 2.27 -0.21
C PRO A 214 -15.20 2.07 -1.31
N PHE A 215 -13.94 1.79 -0.93
CA PHE A 215 -12.83 1.73 -1.89
C PHE A 215 -12.99 0.63 -2.95
N ASP A 216 -13.59 -0.49 -2.59
CA ASP A 216 -13.91 -1.58 -3.51
C ASP A 216 -14.97 -1.13 -4.54
N GLU A 217 -16.05 -0.48 -4.13
CA GLU A 217 -17.04 0.09 -5.05
C GLU A 217 -16.43 1.15 -5.95
N PHE A 218 -15.65 2.07 -5.38
CA PHE A 218 -14.93 3.10 -6.11
C PHE A 218 -14.03 2.51 -7.21
N THR A 219 -13.32 1.43 -6.89
CA THR A 219 -12.43 0.75 -7.84
C THR A 219 -13.20 0.00 -8.91
N ILE A 220 -14.22 -0.76 -8.53
CA ILE A 220 -15.05 -1.54 -9.46
C ILE A 220 -15.74 -0.61 -10.46
N GLN A 221 -16.34 0.49 -10.00
CA GLN A 221 -17.04 1.42 -10.88
C GLN A 221 -16.09 2.09 -11.88
N GLN A 222 -14.87 2.42 -11.51
CA GLN A 222 -13.90 3.01 -12.42
C GLN A 222 -13.35 2.03 -13.46
N LEU A 223 -13.16 0.77 -13.10
CA LEU A 223 -12.61 -0.23 -14.02
C LEU A 223 -13.67 -0.88 -14.91
N ALA A 224 -14.88 -1.08 -14.42
CA ALA A 224 -15.91 -1.90 -15.04
C ALA A 224 -17.34 -1.41 -14.73
N GLY A 225 -17.54 -0.13 -14.47
CA GLY A 225 -18.83 0.43 -14.10
C GLY A 225 -19.90 0.24 -15.20
N ASP A 226 -19.52 0.27 -16.46
CA ASP A 226 -20.36 0.02 -17.62
C ASP A 226 -20.77 -1.46 -17.79
N LEU A 227 -20.04 -2.38 -17.16
CA LEU A 227 -20.31 -3.81 -17.17
C LEU A 227 -21.20 -4.28 -16.01
N LEU A 228 -21.54 -3.38 -15.10
CA LEU A 228 -22.42 -3.71 -13.98
C LEU A 228 -23.86 -3.98 -14.44
N PRO A 229 -24.59 -4.91 -13.79
CA PRO A 229 -25.99 -5.15 -14.13
C PRO A 229 -26.84 -3.88 -14.00
N ASN A 230 -27.53 -3.48 -15.07
CA ASN A 230 -28.32 -2.23 -15.10
C ASN A 230 -27.50 -0.98 -14.75
N ALA A 231 -26.30 -0.87 -15.30
CA ALA A 231 -25.36 0.22 -15.02
C ALA A 231 -26.04 1.59 -15.11
N THR A 232 -25.89 2.38 -14.07
CA THR A 232 -26.38 3.77 -14.02
C THR A 232 -25.46 4.69 -14.83
N HIS A 233 -25.96 5.89 -15.16
CA HIS A 233 -25.14 6.90 -15.81
C HIS A 233 -23.87 7.24 -15.02
N GLU A 234 -23.96 7.35 -13.70
CA GLU A 234 -22.83 7.61 -12.80
C GLU A 234 -21.78 6.48 -12.83
N GLN A 235 -22.24 5.22 -12.89
CA GLN A 235 -21.32 4.08 -13.01
C GLN A 235 -20.61 4.02 -14.37
N ILE A 236 -21.33 4.37 -15.44
CA ILE A 236 -20.73 4.52 -16.77
C ILE A 236 -19.73 5.68 -16.79
N LEU A 237 -20.08 6.82 -16.17
CA LEU A 237 -19.22 7.99 -16.08
C LEU A 237 -17.91 7.69 -15.33
N ALA A 238 -17.97 6.85 -14.29
CA ALA A 238 -16.82 6.41 -13.53
C ALA A 238 -15.74 5.76 -14.41
N THR A 239 -16.13 5.03 -15.47
CA THR A 239 -15.19 4.39 -16.40
C THR A 239 -14.36 5.37 -17.24
N GLY A 240 -14.65 6.67 -17.14
CA GLY A 240 -13.78 7.72 -17.63
C GLY A 240 -12.34 7.61 -17.13
N PHE A 241 -12.13 6.94 -15.98
CA PHE A 241 -10.81 6.55 -15.49
C PHE A 241 -9.95 5.92 -16.58
N ASN A 242 -10.50 5.00 -17.36
CA ASN A 242 -9.79 4.27 -18.41
C ASN A 242 -9.34 5.18 -19.59
N ARG A 243 -9.82 6.43 -19.64
CA ARG A 243 -9.45 7.41 -20.68
C ARG A 243 -8.31 8.35 -20.28
N ASN A 244 -7.78 8.24 -19.05
CA ASN A 244 -6.71 9.12 -18.57
C ASN A 244 -5.33 8.83 -19.18
N HIS A 245 -5.18 7.75 -19.95
CA HIS A 245 -3.92 7.45 -20.63
C HIS A 245 -3.58 8.53 -21.66
N MET A 246 -2.29 8.77 -21.85
CA MET A 246 -1.80 9.67 -22.90
C MET A 246 -2.05 9.04 -24.28
N ILE A 247 -2.51 9.86 -25.22
CA ILE A 247 -2.80 9.43 -26.59
C ILE A 247 -1.79 10.10 -27.52
N ASN A 248 -1.06 9.30 -28.30
CA ASN A 248 -0.24 9.81 -29.38
C ASN A 248 -1.16 10.24 -30.55
N GLY A 249 -1.24 11.54 -30.81
CA GLY A 249 -2.02 12.12 -31.89
C GLY A 249 -1.28 12.20 -33.23
N GLU A 250 0.03 11.92 -33.25
CA GLU A 250 0.87 12.00 -34.45
C GLU A 250 1.22 10.62 -35.00
N GLY A 251 1.15 10.54 -36.32
CA GLY A 251 1.70 9.44 -37.08
C GLY A 251 0.95 8.13 -36.99
N GLY A 252 0.80 7.55 -38.14
CA GLY A 252 0.21 6.26 -38.43
C GLY A 252 -0.18 5.42 -37.24
N ARG A 253 -1.46 5.37 -36.99
CA ARG A 253 -2.01 4.27 -36.21
C ARG A 253 -1.61 3.02 -36.96
N ILE A 254 -0.70 2.25 -36.38
CA ILE A 254 -0.53 0.86 -36.79
C ILE A 254 -1.86 0.21 -36.43
N ALA A 255 -2.65 -0.10 -37.44
CA ALA A 255 -3.89 -0.84 -37.31
C ALA A 255 -3.56 -2.30 -36.94
#